data_4973ac9823a7885d73b06c5e8c12c562
#
_entry.id   4973ac9823a7885d73b06c5e8c12c562
#
_cell.length_a   1.000
_cell.length_b   1.000
_cell.length_c   1.000
_cell.angle_alpha   90.00
_cell.angle_beta   90.00
_cell.angle_gamma   90.00
#
_symmetry.space_group_name_H-M   'P 1'
#
loop_
_entity.id
_entity.type
_entity.pdbx_description
1 polymer ?
#
loop_
_entity_poly.entity_id
_entity_poly.type
_entity_poly.pdbx_seq_one_letter_code
_entity_poly.pdbx_strand_id
1 'polypeptide(L)'
;YNRELISRHVSGRLKVAPEHTCSRVLDIMRKPPFSLFHEFKKIFDSVNRTEGLNQQLIPYFISSHPGCHEEDMAQLAVETKNLNFHLEQVQDFTPTPMTVATEIYYSGYHPYTGEKIFTAVRPEEKLAQRKYFFWYDRNYRDDILRSLNRINRRDLAASLFPAYRQSAGTRHPSVASQKAKTGRNKKR
;
A
#
# COMPACT_ATOMS: atom_id res chain seq x y z
N TYR A 1 -18.71 11.13 22.87
CA TYR A 1 -17.44 11.80 22.55
C TYR A 1 -17.24 12.00 21.04
N ASN A 2 -17.18 10.93 20.20
CA ASN A 2 -16.87 11.05 18.76
C ASN A 2 -17.88 11.95 18.01
N ARG A 3 -19.19 11.80 18.27
CA ARG A 3 -20.21 12.65 17.64
C ARG A 3 -20.01 14.12 18.00
N GLU A 4 -19.77 14.43 19.26
CA GLU A 4 -19.56 15.80 19.73
C GLU A 4 -18.26 16.40 19.14
N LEU A 5 -17.17 15.63 19.12
CA LEU A 5 -15.92 16.04 18.48
C LEU A 5 -16.17 16.43 17.02
N ILE A 6 -16.80 15.55 16.24
CA ILE A 6 -17.04 15.74 14.81
C ILE A 6 -18.00 16.93 14.57
N SER A 7 -19.11 17.00 15.30
CA SER A 7 -20.13 18.02 15.05
C SER A 7 -19.75 19.43 15.54
N ARG A 8 -18.93 19.54 16.60
CA ARG A 8 -18.66 20.83 17.26
C ARG A 8 -17.21 21.31 17.19
N HIS A 9 -16.25 20.40 16.99
CA HIS A 9 -14.83 20.73 17.11
C HIS A 9 -14.02 20.50 15.82
N VAL A 10 -14.65 20.05 14.72
CA VAL A 10 -14.02 19.91 13.41
C VAL A 10 -14.50 21.02 12.48
N SER A 11 -13.60 21.90 12.07
CA SER A 11 -13.91 23.07 11.23
C SER A 11 -13.88 22.79 9.71
N GLY A 12 -14.00 21.52 9.29
CA GLY A 12 -14.01 21.13 7.87
C GLY A 12 -13.06 20.01 7.51
N ARG A 13 -11.85 19.94 8.09
CA ARG A 13 -10.88 18.88 7.81
C ARG A 13 -10.36 18.26 9.10
N LEU A 14 -10.56 16.95 9.28
CA LEU A 14 -10.05 16.20 10.42
C LEU A 14 -8.87 15.34 9.97
N LYS A 15 -7.69 15.65 10.48
CA LYS A 15 -6.48 14.82 10.28
C LYS A 15 -6.46 13.72 11.33
N VAL A 16 -6.25 12.49 10.89
CA VAL A 16 -6.11 11.30 11.74
C VAL A 16 -4.89 10.49 11.32
N ALA A 17 -4.30 9.79 12.25
CA ALA A 17 -3.04 9.09 12.05
C ALA A 17 -3.20 7.56 12.23
N PRO A 18 -3.83 6.85 11.28
CA PRO A 18 -3.83 5.39 11.27
C PRO A 18 -2.43 4.81 11.04
N GLU A 19 -1.52 5.57 10.46
CA GLU A 19 -0.10 5.32 10.20
C GLU A 19 0.16 4.20 9.17
N HIS A 20 -0.51 3.05 9.28
CA HIS A 20 -0.38 1.93 8.37
C HIS A 20 -1.65 1.06 8.37
N THR A 21 -1.76 0.13 7.41
CA THR A 21 -2.89 -0.84 7.33
C THR A 21 -2.48 -2.25 7.74
N CYS A 22 -1.19 -2.58 7.70
CA CYS A 22 -0.65 -3.89 8.03
C CYS A 22 -0.50 -4.06 9.55
N SER A 23 -1.16 -5.07 10.14
CA SER A 23 -1.13 -5.35 11.59
C SER A 23 0.30 -5.51 12.11
N ARG A 24 1.15 -6.29 11.43
CA ARG A 24 2.55 -6.49 11.83
C ARG A 24 3.33 -5.18 11.96
N VAL A 25 3.10 -4.23 11.05
CA VAL A 25 3.76 -2.91 11.11
C VAL A 25 3.18 -2.08 12.24
N LEU A 26 1.84 -2.09 12.42
CA LEU A 26 1.17 -1.40 13.51
C LEU A 26 1.58 -1.93 14.89
N ASP A 27 1.79 -3.25 15.02
CA ASP A 27 2.27 -3.87 16.27
C ASP A 27 3.68 -3.34 16.65
N ILE A 28 4.59 -3.24 15.68
CA ILE A 28 5.91 -2.64 15.90
C ILE A 28 5.80 -1.15 16.26
N MET A 29 4.86 -0.43 15.66
CA MET A 29 4.54 0.96 16.01
C MET A 29 3.86 1.09 17.36
N ARG A 30 3.38 0.01 17.97
CA ARG A 30 2.50 0.00 19.15
C ARG A 30 1.22 0.82 18.94
N LYS A 31 0.67 0.73 17.74
CA LYS A 31 -0.57 1.37 17.32
C LYS A 31 -1.73 0.36 17.35
N PRO A 32 -2.95 0.84 17.55
CA PRO A 32 -4.13 -0.02 17.47
C PRO A 32 -4.34 -0.55 16.03
N PRO A 33 -5.09 -1.65 15.86
CA PRO A 33 -5.35 -2.24 14.56
C PRO A 33 -6.14 -1.29 13.65
N PHE A 34 -5.89 -1.38 12.35
CA PHE A 34 -6.52 -0.52 11.33
C PHE A 34 -8.05 -0.63 11.29
N SER A 35 -8.62 -1.74 11.80
CA SER A 35 -10.08 -1.89 11.95
C SER A 35 -10.73 -0.76 12.74
N LEU A 36 -10.05 -0.19 13.74
CA LEU A 36 -10.57 0.97 14.49
C LEU A 36 -10.67 2.23 13.63
N PHE A 37 -9.79 2.38 12.63
CA PHE A 37 -9.94 3.47 11.66
C PHE A 37 -11.20 3.28 10.80
N HIS A 38 -11.51 2.06 10.38
CA HIS A 38 -12.76 1.76 9.66
C HIS A 38 -14.01 2.08 10.49
N GLU A 39 -13.99 1.71 11.77
CA GLU A 39 -15.08 2.04 12.68
C GLU A 39 -15.25 3.55 12.86
N PHE A 40 -14.13 4.24 13.10
CA PHE A 40 -14.12 5.70 13.21
C PHE A 40 -14.63 6.36 11.92
N LYS A 41 -14.18 5.91 10.74
CA LYS A 41 -14.66 6.43 9.45
C LYS A 41 -16.17 6.26 9.29
N LYS A 42 -16.73 5.12 9.67
CA LYS A 42 -18.20 4.90 9.64
C LYS A 42 -18.94 5.89 10.54
N ILE A 43 -18.42 6.15 11.74
CA ILE A 43 -18.99 7.13 12.65
C ILE A 43 -18.90 8.54 12.05
N PHE A 44 -17.72 8.90 11.51
CA PHE A 44 -17.48 10.20 10.88
C PHE A 44 -18.44 10.45 9.71
N ASP A 45 -18.57 9.50 8.80
CA ASP A 45 -19.47 9.59 7.64
C ASP A 45 -20.95 9.67 8.08
N SER A 46 -21.32 8.92 9.11
CA SER A 46 -22.68 8.93 9.67
C SER A 46 -23.02 10.29 10.29
N VAL A 47 -22.14 10.86 11.10
CA VAL A 47 -22.34 12.17 11.73
C VAL A 47 -22.43 13.27 10.68
N ASN A 48 -21.54 13.28 9.70
CA ASN A 48 -21.56 14.24 8.59
C ASN A 48 -22.90 14.21 7.85
N ARG A 49 -23.42 13.02 7.56
CA ARG A 49 -24.71 12.84 6.89
C ARG A 49 -25.87 13.31 7.74
N THR A 50 -25.89 12.94 9.02
CA THR A 50 -27.00 13.25 9.94
C THR A 50 -27.07 14.74 10.28
N GLU A 51 -25.92 15.40 10.43
CA GLU A 51 -25.82 16.81 10.81
C GLU A 51 -25.71 17.74 9.56
N GLY A 52 -25.75 17.19 8.34
CA GLY A 52 -25.61 17.97 7.10
C GLY A 52 -24.24 18.65 6.94
N LEU A 53 -23.17 18.05 7.50
CA LEU A 53 -21.82 18.61 7.47
C LEU A 53 -21.11 18.18 6.19
N ASN A 54 -20.16 19.02 5.72
CA ASN A 54 -19.29 18.73 4.57
C ASN A 54 -17.83 18.70 5.02
N GLN A 55 -17.52 17.81 5.95
CA GLN A 55 -16.17 17.67 6.49
C GLN A 55 -15.40 16.57 5.74
N GLN A 56 -14.08 16.68 5.73
CA GLN A 56 -13.18 15.72 5.12
C GLN A 56 -12.32 15.02 6.18
N LEU A 57 -12.20 13.70 6.06
CA LEU A 57 -11.28 12.90 6.86
C LEU A 57 -9.97 12.77 6.07
N ILE A 58 -8.86 13.21 6.66
CA ILE A 58 -7.53 13.20 6.04
C ILE A 58 -6.65 12.21 6.78
N PRO A 59 -6.47 10.97 6.27
CA PRO A 59 -5.61 9.99 6.90
C PRO A 59 -4.14 10.31 6.64
N TYR A 60 -3.31 10.12 7.66
CA TYR A 60 -1.87 10.21 7.61
C TYR A 60 -1.25 8.81 7.63
N PHE A 61 -0.34 8.55 6.69
CA PHE A 61 0.34 7.27 6.55
C PHE A 61 1.86 7.44 6.47
N ILE A 62 2.57 6.42 6.96
CA ILE A 62 4.03 6.35 6.99
C ILE A 62 4.50 5.14 6.16
N SER A 63 5.49 5.36 5.29
CA SER A 63 6.26 4.29 4.63
C SER A 63 7.60 4.06 5.33
N SER A 64 8.26 2.98 4.99
CA SER A 64 9.63 2.68 5.42
C SER A 64 9.82 2.55 6.94
N HIS A 65 8.74 2.36 7.69
CA HIS A 65 8.85 2.02 9.11
C HIS A 65 9.52 0.64 9.26
N PRO A 66 10.30 0.39 10.32
CA PRO A 66 10.80 -0.96 10.62
C PRO A 66 9.70 -2.02 10.51
N GLY A 67 9.99 -3.12 9.85
CA GLY A 67 9.05 -4.19 9.54
C GLY A 67 8.15 -3.96 8.32
N CYS A 68 8.15 -2.78 7.71
CA CYS A 68 7.36 -2.50 6.53
C CYS A 68 8.08 -2.97 5.25
N HIS A 69 7.46 -3.88 4.51
CA HIS A 69 7.92 -4.35 3.20
C HIS A 69 7.17 -3.66 2.05
N GLU A 70 7.70 -3.80 0.84
CA GLU A 70 7.05 -3.25 -0.37
C GLU A 70 5.63 -3.81 -0.57
N GLU A 71 5.42 -5.07 -0.22
CA GLU A 71 4.11 -5.73 -0.26
C GLU A 71 3.08 -5.07 0.67
N ASP A 72 3.49 -4.69 1.89
CA ASP A 72 2.62 -4.02 2.86
C ASP A 72 2.15 -2.67 2.33
N MET A 73 3.03 -1.95 1.64
CA MET A 73 2.69 -0.69 0.98
C MET A 73 1.74 -0.88 -0.20
N ALA A 74 1.89 -1.97 -0.94
CA ALA A 74 0.96 -2.32 -2.01
C ALA A 74 -0.44 -2.63 -1.48
N GLN A 75 -0.54 -3.34 -0.36
CA GLN A 75 -1.80 -3.59 0.33
C GLN A 75 -2.42 -2.28 0.85
N LEU A 76 -1.61 -1.39 1.44
CA LEU A 76 -2.05 -0.06 1.85
C LEU A 76 -2.62 0.74 0.66
N ALA A 77 -1.98 0.67 -0.50
CA ALA A 77 -2.48 1.33 -1.71
C ALA A 77 -3.84 0.79 -2.15
N VAL A 78 -4.04 -0.54 -2.10
CA VAL A 78 -5.35 -1.16 -2.39
C VAL A 78 -6.40 -0.70 -1.38
N GLU A 79 -6.06 -0.66 -0.11
CA GLU A 79 -6.99 -0.25 0.96
C GLU A 79 -7.39 1.22 0.81
N THR A 80 -6.43 2.11 0.59
CA THR A 80 -6.72 3.55 0.36
C THR A 80 -7.54 3.78 -0.90
N LYS A 81 -7.33 2.98 -1.95
CA LYS A 81 -8.17 2.98 -3.15
C LYS A 81 -9.61 2.57 -2.84
N ASN A 82 -9.80 1.47 -2.09
CA ASN A 82 -11.13 0.98 -1.72
C ASN A 82 -11.90 1.98 -0.85
N LEU A 83 -11.18 2.74 -0.02
CA LEU A 83 -11.72 3.80 0.81
C LEU A 83 -11.86 5.14 0.08
N ASN A 84 -11.49 5.19 -1.21
CA ASN A 84 -11.49 6.40 -2.05
C ASN A 84 -10.65 7.56 -1.48
N PHE A 85 -9.50 7.24 -0.89
CA PHE A 85 -8.53 8.25 -0.45
C PHE A 85 -7.46 8.50 -1.50
N HIS A 86 -7.31 9.76 -1.92
CA HIS A 86 -6.09 10.27 -2.55
C HIS A 86 -5.25 10.90 -1.45
N LEU A 87 -4.12 10.29 -1.13
CA LEU A 87 -3.35 10.66 0.04
C LEU A 87 -2.65 12.01 -0.15
N GLU A 88 -2.81 12.90 0.81
CA GLU A 88 -2.14 14.21 0.87
C GLU A 88 -1.06 14.26 1.96
N GLN A 89 -1.26 13.48 3.03
CA GLN A 89 -0.39 13.47 4.19
C GLN A 89 0.34 12.12 4.24
N VAL A 90 1.55 12.10 3.71
CA VAL A 90 2.42 10.91 3.65
C VAL A 90 3.84 11.29 4.07
N GLN A 91 4.52 10.35 4.72
CA GLN A 91 5.89 10.54 5.18
C GLN A 91 6.65 9.22 5.12
N ASP A 92 7.96 9.30 4.83
CA ASP A 92 8.86 8.19 5.10
C ASP A 92 9.24 8.20 6.59
N PHE A 93 9.42 7.02 7.17
CA PHE A 93 9.86 6.90 8.55
C PHE A 93 11.14 7.70 8.79
N THR A 94 11.07 8.57 9.80
CA THR A 94 12.22 9.34 10.27
C THR A 94 12.56 8.87 11.67
N PRO A 95 13.78 8.35 11.90
CA PRO A 95 14.19 7.91 13.23
C PRO A 95 14.10 9.04 14.24
N THR A 96 13.34 8.83 15.30
CA THR A 96 13.22 9.77 16.42
C THR A 96 14.00 9.22 17.60
N PRO A 97 14.97 9.95 18.19
CA PRO A 97 15.76 9.47 19.32
C PRO A 97 14.90 8.92 20.45
N MET A 98 15.41 7.90 21.16
CA MET A 98 14.78 7.25 22.31
C MET A 98 13.49 6.47 22.00
N THR A 99 13.23 6.12 20.75
CA THR A 99 12.11 5.25 20.39
C THR A 99 12.58 3.84 20.03
N VAL A 100 11.77 2.83 20.35
CA VAL A 100 12.02 1.43 19.96
C VAL A 100 12.16 1.29 18.44
N ALA A 101 11.34 1.99 17.68
CA ALA A 101 11.40 1.98 16.22
C ALA A 101 12.76 2.47 15.69
N THR A 102 13.37 3.49 16.33
CA THR A 102 14.70 3.98 15.97
C THR A 102 15.78 2.96 16.28
N GLU A 103 15.69 2.28 17.42
CA GLU A 103 16.63 1.22 17.78
C GLU A 103 16.56 0.06 16.75
N ILE A 104 15.36 -0.38 16.40
CA ILE A 104 15.16 -1.40 15.36
C ILE A 104 15.70 -0.91 14.01
N TYR A 105 15.47 0.36 13.66
CA TYR A 105 15.90 0.93 12.38
C TYR A 105 17.41 0.83 12.18
N TYR A 106 18.20 1.10 13.24
CA TYR A 106 19.67 1.07 13.16
C TYR A 106 20.26 -0.32 13.42
N SER A 107 19.67 -1.10 14.35
CA SER A 107 20.19 -2.42 14.71
C SER A 107 19.70 -3.54 13.75
N GLY A 108 18.52 -3.39 13.17
CA GLY A 108 17.83 -4.46 12.43
C GLY A 108 17.22 -5.55 13.34
N TYR A 109 17.16 -5.31 14.66
CA TYR A 109 16.65 -6.28 15.63
C TYR A 109 15.66 -5.63 16.60
N HIS A 110 14.64 -6.39 16.98
CA HIS A 110 13.71 -5.95 18.02
C HIS A 110 14.38 -6.07 19.40
N PRO A 111 14.51 -4.96 20.19
CA PRO A 111 15.35 -4.94 21.38
C PRO A 111 14.86 -5.84 22.50
N TYR A 112 13.57 -6.17 22.55
CA TYR A 112 13.02 -7.03 23.60
C TYR A 112 12.93 -8.51 23.22
N THR A 113 12.78 -8.82 21.93
CA THR A 113 12.61 -10.21 21.48
C THR A 113 13.84 -10.78 20.79
N GLY A 114 14.78 -9.92 20.35
CA GLY A 114 15.93 -10.31 19.55
C GLY A 114 15.58 -10.74 18.11
N GLU A 115 14.32 -10.60 17.72
CA GLU A 115 13.86 -10.92 16.36
C GLU A 115 14.48 -9.98 15.34
N LYS A 116 14.94 -10.55 14.23
CA LYS A 116 15.44 -9.76 13.09
C LYS A 116 14.29 -9.09 12.35
N ILE A 117 14.33 -7.77 12.24
CA ILE A 117 13.31 -6.96 11.58
C ILE A 117 13.91 -6.30 10.33
N PHE A 118 13.23 -6.43 9.20
CA PHE A 118 13.61 -5.70 7.98
C PHE A 118 13.45 -4.19 8.19
N THR A 119 14.43 -3.42 7.69
CA THR A 119 14.39 -1.95 7.70
C THR A 119 14.82 -1.41 6.34
N ALA A 120 14.01 -0.53 5.76
CA ALA A 120 14.33 0.15 4.51
C ALA A 120 15.28 1.34 4.80
N VAL A 121 16.58 1.06 4.86
CA VAL A 121 17.61 2.06 5.15
C VAL A 121 18.08 2.77 3.88
N ARG A 122 18.20 2.03 2.77
CA ARG A 122 18.69 2.56 1.50
C ARG A 122 17.65 3.45 0.82
N PRO A 123 18.07 4.55 0.15
CA PRO A 123 17.16 5.43 -0.56
C PRO A 123 16.26 4.70 -1.58
N GLU A 124 16.79 3.69 -2.29
CA GLU A 124 16.07 2.91 -3.29
C GLU A 124 14.92 2.11 -2.65
N GLU A 125 15.15 1.57 -1.45
CA GLU A 125 14.14 0.81 -0.69
C GLU A 125 13.00 1.72 -0.23
N LYS A 126 13.34 2.95 0.21
CA LYS A 126 12.35 3.95 0.61
C LYS A 126 11.51 4.41 -0.59
N LEU A 127 12.16 4.71 -1.72
CA LEU A 127 11.46 5.08 -2.95
C LEU A 127 10.57 3.95 -3.46
N ALA A 128 11.03 2.70 -3.38
CA ALA A 128 10.24 1.52 -3.75
C ALA A 128 8.96 1.39 -2.93
N GLN A 129 8.97 1.83 -1.67
CA GLN A 129 7.78 1.85 -0.82
C GLN A 129 6.92 3.09 -1.07
N ARG A 130 7.52 4.26 -1.12
CA ARG A 130 6.83 5.55 -1.20
C ARG A 130 5.93 5.69 -2.42
N LYS A 131 6.30 5.12 -3.58
CA LYS A 131 5.52 5.21 -4.82
C LYS A 131 4.09 4.69 -4.69
N TYR A 132 3.82 3.76 -3.78
CA TYR A 132 2.48 3.20 -3.57
C TYR A 132 1.48 4.18 -2.97
N PHE A 133 1.92 5.23 -2.31
CA PHE A 133 1.06 6.32 -1.88
C PHE A 133 0.40 7.04 -3.05
N PHE A 134 1.08 7.08 -4.21
CA PHE A 134 0.66 7.79 -5.42
C PHE A 134 0.17 6.83 -6.50
N TRP A 135 -0.44 5.71 -6.11
CA TRP A 135 -0.95 4.69 -7.04
C TRP A 135 -1.89 5.25 -8.11
N TYR A 136 -2.55 6.37 -7.87
CA TYR A 136 -3.47 7.05 -8.79
C TYR A 136 -2.74 7.92 -9.82
N ASP A 137 -1.48 8.27 -9.60
CA ASP A 137 -0.66 9.02 -10.55
C ASP A 137 -0.13 8.08 -11.66
N ARG A 138 -0.40 8.47 -12.91
CA ARG A 138 -0.01 7.71 -14.10
C ARG A 138 1.50 7.49 -14.21
N ASN A 139 2.30 8.43 -13.71
CA ASN A 139 3.76 8.36 -13.75
C ASN A 139 4.32 7.18 -12.92
N TYR A 140 3.65 6.79 -11.85
CA TYR A 140 4.07 5.66 -11.01
C TYR A 140 3.51 4.31 -11.44
N ARG A 141 2.48 4.29 -12.31
CA ARG A 141 1.74 3.09 -12.66
C ARG A 141 2.62 1.95 -13.18
N ASP A 142 3.45 2.24 -14.17
CA ASP A 142 4.29 1.20 -14.81
C ASP A 142 5.37 0.69 -13.86
N ASP A 143 5.89 1.55 -13.01
CA ASP A 143 6.87 1.15 -11.99
C ASP A 143 6.22 0.30 -10.90
N ILE A 144 5.03 0.65 -10.43
CA ILE A 144 4.26 -0.17 -9.48
C ILE A 144 3.96 -1.54 -10.10
N LEU A 145 3.51 -1.60 -11.36
CA LEU A 145 3.23 -2.88 -12.04
C LEU A 145 4.48 -3.75 -12.18
N ARG A 146 5.63 -3.17 -12.55
CA ARG A 146 6.90 -3.89 -12.61
C ARG A 146 7.28 -4.46 -11.24
N SER A 147 7.15 -3.67 -10.19
CA SER A 147 7.45 -4.09 -8.83
C SER A 147 6.52 -5.21 -8.35
N LEU A 148 5.22 -5.08 -8.55
CA LEU A 148 4.25 -6.11 -8.15
C LEU A 148 4.47 -7.43 -8.90
N ASN A 149 4.86 -7.38 -10.18
CA ASN A 149 5.26 -8.57 -10.94
C ASN A 149 6.54 -9.20 -10.37
N ARG A 150 7.54 -8.40 -9.99
CA ARG A 150 8.80 -8.86 -9.40
C ARG A 150 8.58 -9.61 -8.08
N ILE A 151 7.69 -9.10 -7.21
CA ILE A 151 7.36 -9.75 -5.93
C ILE A 151 6.22 -10.78 -6.07
N ASN A 152 5.80 -11.11 -7.32
CA ASN A 152 4.76 -12.08 -7.64
C ASN A 152 3.38 -11.78 -7.03
N ARG A 153 3.05 -10.50 -6.81
CA ARG A 153 1.75 -10.04 -6.29
C ARG A 153 0.85 -9.48 -7.40
N ARG A 154 0.54 -10.36 -8.37
CA ARG A 154 -0.38 -10.03 -9.48
C ARG A 154 -1.81 -9.77 -9.02
N ASP A 155 -2.22 -10.34 -7.89
CA ASP A 155 -3.49 -10.08 -7.22
C ASP A 155 -3.63 -8.59 -6.85
N LEU A 156 -2.60 -8.00 -6.24
CA LEU A 156 -2.57 -6.57 -5.91
C LEU A 156 -2.51 -5.67 -7.16
N ALA A 157 -1.76 -6.10 -8.19
CA ALA A 157 -1.73 -5.39 -9.47
C ALA A 157 -3.12 -5.31 -10.12
N ALA A 158 -3.87 -6.41 -10.13
CA ALA A 158 -5.24 -6.45 -10.66
C ALA A 158 -6.22 -5.63 -9.81
N SER A 159 -6.01 -5.56 -8.50
CA SER A 159 -6.83 -4.75 -7.58
C SER A 159 -6.57 -3.26 -7.76
N LEU A 160 -5.31 -2.85 -7.90
CA LEU A 160 -4.94 -1.46 -8.13
C LEU A 160 -5.32 -0.99 -9.55
N PHE A 161 -5.08 -1.84 -10.55
CA PHE A 161 -5.24 -1.49 -11.97
C PHE A 161 -6.13 -2.52 -12.69
N PRO A 162 -7.46 -2.40 -12.64
CA PRO A 162 -8.39 -3.38 -13.23
C PRO A 162 -8.15 -3.66 -14.72
N ALA A 163 -7.73 -2.66 -15.50
CA ALA A 163 -7.37 -2.84 -16.91
C ALA A 163 -6.18 -3.81 -17.13
N TYR A 164 -5.34 -4.01 -16.14
CA TYR A 164 -4.24 -4.99 -16.17
C TYR A 164 -4.76 -6.43 -16.20
N ARG A 165 -5.90 -6.70 -15.58
CA ARG A 165 -6.55 -8.02 -15.56
C ARG A 165 -6.99 -8.46 -16.96
N GLN A 166 -7.41 -7.51 -17.80
CA GLN A 166 -7.84 -7.80 -19.16
C GLN A 166 -6.67 -8.16 -20.09
N SER A 167 -5.52 -7.52 -19.92
CA SER A 167 -4.33 -7.78 -20.75
C SER A 167 -3.59 -9.08 -20.40
N ALA A 168 -3.70 -9.56 -19.15
CA ALA A 168 -3.09 -10.81 -18.72
C ALA A 168 -3.87 -12.07 -19.17
N GLY A 169 -5.17 -11.93 -19.45
CA GLY A 169 -6.05 -13.01 -19.94
C GLY A 169 -5.97 -13.30 -21.44
N THR A 170 -5.33 -12.43 -22.23
CA THR A 170 -5.31 -12.51 -23.71
C THR A 170 -4.03 -13.06 -24.31
N ARG A 171 -3.10 -13.58 -23.52
CA ARG A 171 -1.96 -14.32 -24.07
C ARG A 171 -2.37 -15.76 -24.39
N HIS A 172 -3.04 -15.97 -25.52
CA HIS A 172 -3.09 -17.28 -26.15
C HIS A 172 -1.65 -17.69 -26.53
N PRO A 173 -1.24 -18.93 -26.24
CA PRO A 173 0.01 -19.44 -26.79
C PRO A 173 -0.17 -19.55 -28.30
N SER A 174 0.66 -18.82 -29.05
CA SER A 174 0.72 -18.99 -30.50
C SER A 174 1.20 -20.42 -30.78
N VAL A 175 0.32 -21.21 -31.37
CA VAL A 175 0.63 -22.55 -31.92
C VAL A 175 1.69 -22.35 -33.00
N ALA A 176 2.92 -22.75 -32.69
CA ALA A 176 4.00 -22.81 -33.67
C ALA A 176 3.60 -23.81 -34.76
N SER A 177 3.31 -23.32 -35.95
CA SER A 177 3.06 -24.08 -37.15
C SER A 177 4.32 -24.94 -37.48
N GLN A 178 4.23 -26.22 -37.20
CA GLN A 178 5.21 -27.21 -37.75
C GLN A 178 5.00 -27.35 -39.25
N LYS A 179 5.83 -26.69 -40.03
CA LYS A 179 5.95 -26.99 -41.46
C LYS A 179 6.61 -28.34 -41.63
N ALA A 180 5.84 -29.34 -42.01
CA ALA A 180 6.30 -30.62 -42.48
C ALA A 180 7.14 -30.42 -43.76
N LYS A 181 8.43 -30.81 -43.72
CA LYS A 181 9.24 -30.97 -44.91
C LYS A 181 8.95 -32.35 -45.50
N THR A 182 8.10 -32.38 -46.54
CA THR A 182 7.97 -33.55 -47.42
C THR A 182 9.23 -33.62 -48.28
N GLY A 183 10.02 -34.65 -48.06
CA GLY A 183 11.13 -35.02 -48.91
C GLY A 183 10.63 -35.55 -50.25
N ARG A 184 11.16 -34.99 -51.33
CA ARG A 184 10.94 -35.51 -52.68
C ARG A 184 12.26 -36.09 -53.14
N ASN A 185 12.29 -37.45 -53.12
CA ASN A 185 13.32 -38.28 -53.71
C ASN A 185 13.13 -38.25 -55.22
N LYS A 186 14.16 -37.92 -56.00
CA LYS A 186 14.22 -38.25 -57.43
C LYS A 186 15.59 -38.81 -57.78
N LYS A 187 15.55 -40.07 -58.19
CA LYS A 187 16.63 -40.81 -58.87
C LYS A 187 17.07 -40.11 -60.17
N ARG A 188 18.30 -39.96 -60.38
CA ARG A 188 19.13 -40.52 -61.51
C ARG A 188 20.59 -40.15 -61.28
#